data_24cfa3444b1214a45c96480c6e93e721
#
_entry.id   24cfa3444b1214a45c96480c6e93e721
#
_cell.length_a   1.000
_cell.length_b   1.000
_cell.length_c   1.000
_cell.angle_alpha   90.00
_cell.angle_beta   90.00
_cell.angle_gamma   90.00
#
_symmetry.space_group_name_H-M   'P 1'
#
loop_
_entity.id
_entity.type
_entity.pdbx_description
1 polymer ?
#
loop_
_entity_poly.entity_id
_entity_poly.type
_entity_poly.pdbx_seq_one_letter_code
_entity_poly.pdbx_strand_id
1 'polypeptide(L)'
;MQNYRECFEKVRKDCVKYIQSQETKKEKFKNKDQMIKSHIIPLCFWINKKRKNKKTLLVGLAGGQGTGKTTISTLLRLVLIKYFKLQVFKISIDDFYKTRKERILLSKNKHPLLLTRGVPGTHDIKLMTNLFRKVKKNTFRSISIPKFDKSIDDRCKKNNWFKLKKKPDILILEGWCVGAKPENKKSLNRPINVLEKNADKKKIWRSYVNNQLKSKYSKLFDQLDSLLYLKAKNFKLLKRWRLKQEKKLKMKSGTKKNSKIMNEREVETFMMTYQRITQNMFKHAPKYSSAAVSYTHLTLPTKA
;
A
#
# COMPACT_ATOMS: atom_id res chain seq x y z
N MET A 1 8.54 -27.39 -13.23
CA MET A 1 7.99 -26.61 -14.37
C MET A 1 6.52 -26.94 -14.65
N GLN A 2 6.12 -28.21 -14.60
CA GLN A 2 4.74 -28.66 -14.87
C GLN A 2 3.66 -27.92 -14.05
N ASN A 3 3.86 -27.75 -12.74
CA ASN A 3 2.91 -27.05 -11.85
C ASN A 3 2.71 -25.55 -12.20
N TYR A 4 3.70 -24.88 -12.77
CA TYR A 4 3.57 -23.47 -13.17
C TYR A 4 2.74 -23.32 -14.44
N ARG A 5 2.89 -24.25 -15.39
CA ARG A 5 2.10 -24.30 -16.62
C ARG A 5 0.63 -24.58 -16.31
N GLU A 6 0.35 -25.61 -15.50
CA GLU A 6 -0.99 -25.94 -15.04
C GLU A 6 -1.66 -24.75 -14.31
N CYS A 7 -0.91 -24.11 -13.40
CA CYS A 7 -1.38 -22.91 -12.70
C CYS A 7 -1.76 -21.79 -13.68
N PHE A 8 -0.90 -21.56 -14.67
CA PHE A 8 -1.14 -20.52 -15.68
C PHE A 8 -2.42 -20.78 -16.45
N GLU A 9 -2.61 -21.98 -17.00
CA GLU A 9 -3.81 -22.31 -17.78
C GLU A 9 -5.09 -22.10 -16.93
N LYS A 10 -5.05 -22.50 -15.66
CA LYS A 10 -6.19 -22.36 -14.73
C LYS A 10 -6.56 -20.92 -14.39
N VAL A 11 -5.59 -20.01 -14.31
CA VAL A 11 -5.81 -18.62 -13.83
C VAL A 11 -5.75 -17.56 -14.91
N ARG A 12 -5.24 -17.87 -16.10
CA ARG A 12 -4.96 -16.92 -17.18
C ARG A 12 -6.16 -16.03 -17.51
N LYS A 13 -7.32 -16.67 -17.80
CA LYS A 13 -8.54 -15.94 -18.20
C LYS A 13 -8.93 -14.86 -17.21
N ASP A 14 -8.93 -15.16 -15.91
CA ASP A 14 -9.35 -14.21 -14.88
C ASP A 14 -8.32 -13.15 -14.61
N CYS A 15 -7.03 -13.52 -14.60
CA CYS A 15 -5.94 -12.56 -14.44
C CYS A 15 -5.92 -11.57 -15.61
N VAL A 16 -6.03 -12.04 -16.84
CA VAL A 16 -6.08 -11.17 -18.03
C VAL A 16 -7.31 -10.27 -17.98
N LYS A 17 -8.51 -10.82 -17.70
CA LYS A 17 -9.74 -10.03 -17.55
C LYS A 17 -9.58 -8.92 -16.50
N TYR A 18 -8.99 -9.24 -15.34
CA TYR A 18 -8.73 -8.25 -14.32
C TYR A 18 -7.72 -7.18 -14.78
N ILE A 19 -6.62 -7.57 -15.41
CA ILE A 19 -5.63 -6.63 -15.95
C ILE A 19 -6.28 -5.68 -16.96
N GLN A 20 -7.08 -6.22 -17.88
CA GLN A 20 -7.82 -5.44 -18.87
C GLN A 20 -8.77 -4.43 -18.23
N SER A 21 -9.43 -4.78 -17.13
CA SER A 21 -10.31 -3.86 -16.39
C SER A 21 -9.56 -2.66 -15.77
N GLN A 22 -8.23 -2.75 -15.62
CA GLN A 22 -7.38 -1.65 -15.14
C GLN A 22 -6.84 -0.77 -16.27
N GLU A 23 -7.05 -1.17 -17.52
CA GLU A 23 -6.61 -0.46 -18.73
C GLU A 23 -7.52 0.74 -19.06
N THR A 24 -7.01 1.61 -19.90
CA THR A 24 -7.79 2.69 -20.55
C THR A 24 -7.62 2.59 -22.05
N LYS A 25 -8.43 3.34 -22.82
CA LYS A 25 -8.28 3.40 -24.29
C LYS A 25 -6.84 3.74 -24.71
N LYS A 26 -6.16 4.61 -23.97
CA LYS A 26 -4.80 5.11 -24.27
C LYS A 26 -3.67 4.32 -23.60
N GLU A 27 -3.95 3.50 -22.58
CA GLU A 27 -2.93 2.78 -21.82
C GLU A 27 -3.33 1.33 -21.63
N LYS A 28 -2.62 0.43 -22.30
CA LYS A 28 -2.81 -1.02 -22.20
C LYS A 28 -1.55 -1.67 -21.61
N PHE A 29 -1.72 -2.72 -20.82
CA PHE A 29 -0.61 -3.54 -20.38
C PHE A 29 -0.06 -4.36 -21.54
N LYS A 30 1.23 -4.24 -21.82
CA LYS A 30 1.95 -5.12 -22.74
C LYS A 30 2.28 -6.43 -22.03
N ASN A 31 2.37 -7.52 -22.80
CA ASN A 31 2.88 -8.81 -22.32
C ASN A 31 2.19 -9.33 -21.03
N LYS A 32 0.85 -9.28 -20.97
CA LYS A 32 0.06 -9.72 -19.81
C LYS A 32 0.40 -11.15 -19.37
N ASP A 33 0.46 -12.07 -20.34
CA ASP A 33 0.78 -13.48 -20.07
C ASP A 33 2.19 -13.64 -19.49
N GLN A 34 3.16 -12.90 -20.02
CA GLN A 34 4.52 -12.90 -19.51
C GLN A 34 4.58 -12.38 -18.06
N MET A 35 3.87 -11.29 -17.76
CA MET A 35 3.78 -10.77 -16.39
C MET A 35 3.20 -11.81 -15.43
N ILE A 36 2.13 -12.51 -15.83
CA ILE A 36 1.50 -13.54 -15.02
C ILE A 36 2.46 -14.71 -14.80
N LYS A 37 3.08 -15.23 -15.89
CA LYS A 37 4.00 -16.38 -15.86
C LYS A 37 5.27 -16.08 -15.07
N SER A 38 5.91 -14.95 -15.32
CA SER A 38 7.27 -14.66 -14.80
C SER A 38 7.29 -13.97 -13.43
N HIS A 39 6.16 -13.37 -12.99
CA HIS A 39 6.15 -12.63 -11.73
C HIS A 39 5.04 -13.06 -10.78
N ILE A 40 3.78 -13.12 -11.24
CA ILE A 40 2.66 -13.39 -10.33
C ILE A 40 2.66 -14.83 -9.85
N ILE A 41 2.76 -15.80 -10.76
CA ILE A 41 2.74 -17.22 -10.41
C ILE A 41 3.93 -17.58 -9.52
N PRO A 42 5.21 -17.26 -9.85
CA PRO A 42 6.34 -17.57 -8.98
C PRO A 42 6.18 -16.97 -7.57
N LEU A 43 5.69 -15.74 -7.46
CA LEU A 43 5.40 -15.12 -6.16
C LEU A 43 4.32 -15.88 -5.39
N CYS A 44 3.26 -16.37 -6.05
CA CYS A 44 2.21 -17.15 -5.40
C CYS A 44 2.73 -18.50 -4.88
N PHE A 45 3.55 -19.20 -5.67
CA PHE A 45 4.20 -20.43 -5.21
C PHE A 45 5.11 -20.17 -4.02
N TRP A 46 5.92 -19.10 -4.10
CA TRP A 46 6.80 -18.69 -3.00
C TRP A 46 6.00 -18.33 -1.73
N ILE A 47 4.92 -17.55 -1.84
CA ILE A 47 4.05 -17.23 -0.72
C ILE A 47 3.44 -18.50 -0.12
N ASN A 48 2.94 -19.40 -0.96
CA ASN A 48 2.36 -20.68 -0.49
C ASN A 48 3.40 -21.53 0.25
N LYS A 49 4.64 -21.60 -0.24
CA LYS A 49 5.75 -22.31 0.42
C LYS A 49 6.10 -21.73 1.81
N LYS A 50 5.86 -20.43 2.02
CA LYS A 50 6.11 -19.77 3.32
C LYS A 50 5.06 -20.09 4.38
N ARG A 51 3.92 -20.64 4.01
CA ARG A 51 2.89 -21.03 4.97
C ARG A 51 3.37 -22.22 5.83
N LYS A 52 3.20 -22.08 7.14
CA LYS A 52 3.53 -23.12 8.13
C LYS A 52 2.31 -23.35 9.04
N ASN A 53 2.03 -24.61 9.36
CA ASN A 53 1.18 -25.03 10.48
C ASN A 53 -0.22 -24.37 10.55
N LYS A 54 -0.97 -24.27 9.46
CA LYS A 54 -2.36 -23.72 9.41
C LYS A 54 -2.54 -22.34 10.07
N LYS A 55 -1.44 -21.62 10.38
CA LYS A 55 -1.49 -20.23 10.89
C LYS A 55 -1.69 -19.25 9.72
N THR A 56 -2.40 -18.17 9.98
CA THR A 56 -2.52 -17.07 9.00
C THR A 56 -1.16 -16.47 8.69
N LEU A 57 -0.76 -16.50 7.42
CA LEU A 57 0.45 -15.82 6.94
C LEU A 57 0.15 -14.33 6.71
N LEU A 58 0.91 -13.46 7.35
CA LEU A 58 0.81 -12.00 7.15
C LEU A 58 1.84 -11.55 6.12
N VAL A 59 1.37 -11.08 4.97
CA VAL A 59 2.23 -10.60 3.87
C VAL A 59 2.09 -9.09 3.74
N GLY A 60 3.17 -8.36 3.89
CA GLY A 60 3.25 -6.95 3.55
C GLY A 60 3.50 -6.75 2.05
N LEU A 61 2.79 -5.83 1.42
CA LEU A 61 3.06 -5.38 0.05
C LEU A 61 3.27 -3.87 0.05
N ALA A 62 4.51 -3.48 -0.11
CA ALA A 62 4.95 -2.09 -0.08
C ALA A 62 5.29 -1.55 -1.47
N GLY A 63 5.16 -0.24 -1.63
CA GLY A 63 5.55 0.47 -2.86
C GLY A 63 4.93 1.85 -2.92
N GLY A 64 5.57 2.79 -3.61
CA GLY A 64 5.08 4.18 -3.73
C GLY A 64 3.71 4.30 -4.43
N GLN A 65 3.17 5.50 -4.46
CA GLN A 65 1.92 5.78 -5.16
C GLN A 65 2.07 5.47 -6.66
N GLY A 66 1.06 4.82 -7.23
CA GLY A 66 1.06 4.47 -8.66
C GLY A 66 1.90 3.25 -9.04
N THR A 67 2.57 2.57 -8.12
CA THR A 67 3.36 1.34 -8.41
C THR A 67 2.50 0.09 -8.66
N GLY A 68 1.20 0.18 -8.75
CA GLY A 68 0.34 -0.98 -9.04
C GLY A 68 0.16 -1.95 -7.87
N LYS A 69 0.39 -1.55 -6.63
CA LYS A 69 0.17 -2.40 -5.43
C LYS A 69 -1.19 -3.12 -5.46
N THR A 70 -2.25 -2.37 -5.67
CA THR A 70 -3.62 -2.92 -5.69
C THR A 70 -3.82 -3.91 -6.83
N THR A 71 -3.18 -3.68 -7.98
CA THR A 71 -3.21 -4.62 -9.11
C THR A 71 -2.49 -5.91 -8.74
N ILE A 72 -1.27 -5.81 -8.22
CA ILE A 72 -0.48 -6.96 -7.82
C ILE A 72 -1.16 -7.75 -6.69
N SER A 73 -1.61 -7.08 -5.63
CA SER A 73 -2.30 -7.76 -4.52
C SER A 73 -3.58 -8.49 -4.97
N THR A 74 -4.29 -7.93 -5.97
CA THR A 74 -5.48 -8.59 -6.53
C THR A 74 -5.10 -9.80 -7.38
N LEU A 75 -4.07 -9.71 -8.22
CA LEU A 75 -3.58 -10.83 -9.00
C LEU A 75 -3.05 -11.96 -8.12
N LEU A 76 -2.25 -11.63 -7.10
CA LEU A 76 -1.80 -12.63 -6.11
C LEU A 76 -2.99 -13.31 -5.45
N ARG A 77 -3.99 -12.53 -5.01
CA ARG A 77 -5.21 -13.07 -4.41
C ARG A 77 -5.97 -13.99 -5.36
N LEU A 78 -6.13 -13.62 -6.64
CA LEU A 78 -6.82 -14.45 -7.65
C LEU A 78 -6.13 -15.79 -7.82
N VAL A 79 -4.82 -15.81 -8.01
CA VAL A 79 -4.05 -17.04 -8.19
C VAL A 79 -4.09 -17.92 -6.94
N LEU A 80 -3.85 -17.32 -5.76
CA LEU A 80 -3.85 -18.08 -4.49
C LEU A 80 -5.20 -18.68 -4.17
N ILE A 81 -6.30 -18.02 -4.49
CA ILE A 81 -7.65 -18.55 -4.31
C ILE A 81 -7.96 -19.65 -5.35
N LYS A 82 -7.72 -19.37 -6.63
CA LYS A 82 -8.15 -20.25 -7.72
C LYS A 82 -7.32 -21.54 -7.82
N TYR A 83 -6.01 -21.40 -7.76
CA TYR A 83 -5.12 -22.54 -7.92
C TYR A 83 -4.87 -23.25 -6.59
N PHE A 84 -4.45 -22.52 -5.54
CA PHE A 84 -4.11 -23.10 -4.25
C PHE A 84 -5.31 -23.30 -3.30
N LYS A 85 -6.52 -22.85 -3.68
CA LYS A 85 -7.75 -23.00 -2.87
C LYS A 85 -7.68 -22.34 -1.49
N LEU A 86 -6.89 -21.27 -1.33
CA LEU A 86 -6.65 -20.60 -0.07
C LEU A 86 -7.67 -19.48 0.20
N GLN A 87 -7.96 -19.23 1.49
CA GLN A 87 -8.70 -18.07 1.94
C GLN A 87 -7.76 -16.85 2.01
N VAL A 88 -7.79 -16.00 0.99
CA VAL A 88 -6.89 -14.84 0.89
C VAL A 88 -7.67 -13.54 1.01
N PHE A 89 -7.29 -12.72 1.99
CA PHE A 89 -7.83 -11.38 2.17
C PHE A 89 -6.75 -10.34 1.96
N LYS A 90 -7.16 -9.20 1.43
CA LYS A 90 -6.30 -8.02 1.31
C LYS A 90 -6.92 -6.84 2.01
N ILE A 91 -6.09 -6.08 2.69
CA ILE A 91 -6.43 -4.84 3.38
C ILE A 91 -5.44 -3.75 2.99
N SER A 92 -5.89 -2.51 2.98
CA SER A 92 -5.03 -1.35 2.76
C SER A 92 -4.71 -0.67 4.08
N ILE A 93 -3.47 -0.23 4.27
CA ILE A 93 -3.13 0.64 5.40
C ILE A 93 -3.96 1.92 5.40
N ASP A 94 -4.38 2.38 4.21
CA ASP A 94 -5.22 3.57 4.03
C ASP A 94 -6.60 3.43 4.67
N ASP A 95 -7.14 2.20 4.81
CA ASP A 95 -8.42 1.97 5.48
C ASP A 95 -8.35 2.21 6.99
N PHE A 96 -7.14 2.26 7.54
CA PHE A 96 -6.88 2.45 8.97
C PHE A 96 -6.49 3.90 9.33
N TYR A 97 -6.70 4.89 8.46
CA TYR A 97 -6.49 6.27 8.86
C TYR A 97 -7.33 6.62 10.09
N LYS A 98 -6.77 7.47 10.95
CA LYS A 98 -7.48 8.12 12.03
C LYS A 98 -8.65 8.92 11.49
N THR A 99 -9.71 9.03 12.27
CA THR A 99 -10.86 9.90 11.94
C THR A 99 -10.39 11.34 11.74
N ARG A 100 -11.18 12.12 11.03
CA ARG A 100 -10.89 13.55 10.84
C ARG A 100 -10.77 14.29 12.18
N LYS A 101 -11.64 13.99 13.14
CA LYS A 101 -11.60 14.55 14.51
C LYS A 101 -10.26 14.24 15.19
N GLU A 102 -9.81 12.99 15.15
CA GLU A 102 -8.50 12.59 15.72
C GLU A 102 -7.33 13.27 15.03
N ARG A 103 -7.38 13.49 13.70
CA ARG A 103 -6.33 14.19 12.95
C ARG A 103 -6.32 15.70 13.23
N ILE A 104 -7.48 16.32 13.46
CA ILE A 104 -7.57 17.72 13.92
C ILE A 104 -6.89 17.87 15.29
N LEU A 105 -7.18 17.00 16.25
CA LEU A 105 -6.52 17.03 17.56
C LEU A 105 -5.01 16.79 17.43
N LEU A 106 -4.62 15.84 16.60
CA LEU A 106 -3.21 15.56 16.33
C LEU A 106 -2.48 16.76 15.71
N SER A 107 -3.13 17.46 14.78
CA SER A 107 -2.56 18.63 14.14
C SER A 107 -2.38 19.81 15.09
N LYS A 108 -3.34 20.02 15.99
CA LYS A 108 -3.25 21.08 17.04
C LYS A 108 -2.15 20.78 18.06
N ASN A 109 -2.08 19.51 18.52
CA ASN A 109 -1.19 19.12 19.62
C ASN A 109 0.24 18.82 19.18
N LYS A 110 0.48 18.56 17.89
CA LYS A 110 1.81 18.16 17.39
C LYS A 110 2.29 19.04 16.25
N HIS A 111 1.63 19.01 15.10
CA HIS A 111 2.05 19.80 13.95
C HIS A 111 0.95 19.91 12.88
N PRO A 112 0.68 21.07 12.27
CA PRO A 112 -0.38 21.29 11.28
C PRO A 112 -0.35 20.30 10.09
N LEU A 113 0.81 19.88 9.62
CA LEU A 113 0.96 18.91 8.53
C LEU A 113 0.35 17.53 8.86
N LEU A 114 0.04 17.22 10.12
CA LEU A 114 -0.60 15.97 10.53
C LEU A 114 -2.13 15.97 10.36
N LEU A 115 -2.73 17.09 9.97
CA LEU A 115 -4.12 17.15 9.55
C LEU A 115 -4.33 16.32 8.27
N THR A 116 -3.38 16.41 7.33
CA THR A 116 -3.41 15.62 6.10
C THR A 116 -3.10 14.16 6.41
N ARG A 117 -3.99 13.27 5.96
CA ARG A 117 -3.75 11.82 6.05
C ARG A 117 -2.57 11.39 5.18
N GLY A 118 -1.91 10.30 5.57
CA GLY A 118 -0.88 9.67 4.72
C GLY A 118 0.32 9.18 5.49
N VAL A 119 0.99 10.07 6.21
CA VAL A 119 2.27 9.76 6.88
C VAL A 119 2.08 8.93 8.16
N PRO A 120 3.12 8.19 8.59
CA PRO A 120 3.13 7.51 9.89
C PRO A 120 2.74 8.45 11.04
N GLY A 121 1.83 7.95 11.90
CA GLY A 121 1.18 8.72 12.97
C GLY A 121 -0.27 9.10 12.64
N THR A 122 -0.66 9.09 11.37
CA THR A 122 -2.04 9.37 10.93
C THR A 122 -2.91 8.12 10.77
N HIS A 123 -2.36 6.92 11.02
CA HIS A 123 -3.10 5.65 11.04
C HIS A 123 -3.40 5.19 12.46
N ASP A 124 -4.47 4.43 12.62
CA ASP A 124 -4.84 3.75 13.86
C ASP A 124 -4.11 2.41 13.96
N ILE A 125 -2.85 2.47 14.42
CA ILE A 125 -1.99 1.29 14.56
C ILE A 125 -2.53 0.31 15.60
N LYS A 126 -3.21 0.79 16.65
CA LYS A 126 -3.81 -0.08 17.67
C LYS A 126 -4.88 -0.98 17.05
N LEU A 127 -5.74 -0.42 16.21
CA LEU A 127 -6.78 -1.17 15.52
C LEU A 127 -6.18 -2.22 14.58
N MET A 128 -5.12 -1.88 13.84
CA MET A 128 -4.43 -2.80 12.92
C MET A 128 -3.68 -3.92 13.66
N THR A 129 -2.99 -3.59 14.75
CA THR A 129 -2.33 -4.59 15.61
C THR A 129 -3.34 -5.56 16.22
N ASN A 130 -4.51 -5.07 16.64
CA ASN A 130 -5.59 -5.91 17.13
C ASN A 130 -6.13 -6.86 16.05
N LEU A 131 -6.26 -6.38 14.81
CA LEU A 131 -6.62 -7.23 13.68
C LEU A 131 -5.60 -8.36 13.48
N PHE A 132 -4.30 -8.05 13.41
CA PHE A 132 -3.25 -9.05 13.25
C PHE A 132 -3.27 -10.10 14.35
N ARG A 133 -3.41 -9.65 15.61
CA ARG A 133 -3.54 -10.56 16.75
C ARG A 133 -4.74 -11.50 16.62
N LYS A 134 -5.89 -10.98 16.18
CA LYS A 134 -7.13 -11.77 16.03
C LYS A 134 -7.03 -12.80 14.91
N VAL A 135 -6.47 -12.47 13.75
CA VAL A 135 -6.34 -13.42 12.64
C VAL A 135 -5.31 -14.52 12.92
N LYS A 136 -4.32 -14.27 13.78
CA LYS A 136 -3.32 -15.27 14.20
C LYS A 136 -3.83 -16.25 15.27
N LYS A 137 -4.95 -15.96 15.95
CA LYS A 137 -5.53 -16.89 16.94
C LYS A 137 -6.07 -18.16 16.29
N ASN A 138 -6.03 -19.28 17.02
CA ASN A 138 -6.61 -20.53 16.55
C ASN A 138 -8.14 -20.46 16.49
N THR A 139 -8.77 -19.90 17.53
CA THR A 139 -10.20 -19.61 17.56
C THR A 139 -10.49 -18.32 16.82
N PHE A 140 -11.10 -18.43 15.65
CA PHE A 140 -11.44 -17.27 14.84
C PHE A 140 -12.92 -16.88 15.04
N ARG A 141 -13.13 -15.63 15.37
CA ARG A 141 -14.45 -14.97 15.32
C ARG A 141 -14.46 -13.92 14.22
N SER A 142 -15.63 -13.57 13.70
CA SER A 142 -15.74 -12.51 12.69
C SER A 142 -15.10 -11.22 13.18
N ILE A 143 -14.41 -10.50 12.28
CA ILE A 143 -13.69 -9.27 12.57
C ILE A 143 -14.21 -8.17 11.65
N SER A 144 -14.56 -7.01 12.22
CA SER A 144 -14.87 -5.82 11.44
C SER A 144 -13.59 -5.08 11.08
N ILE A 145 -13.39 -4.86 9.79
CA ILE A 145 -12.24 -4.14 9.22
C ILE A 145 -12.71 -2.74 8.83
N PRO A 146 -12.02 -1.67 9.26
CA PRO A 146 -12.42 -0.32 8.96
C PRO A 146 -12.42 -0.06 7.45
N LYS A 147 -13.19 0.92 7.03
CA LYS A 147 -13.19 1.48 5.69
C LYS A 147 -13.02 2.97 5.79
N PHE A 148 -12.10 3.53 5.01
CA PHE A 148 -11.89 4.96 4.92
C PHE A 148 -12.48 5.51 3.62
N ASP A 149 -13.28 6.55 3.73
CA ASP A 149 -13.83 7.25 2.58
C ASP A 149 -12.99 8.49 2.27
N LYS A 150 -12.28 8.42 1.14
CA LYS A 150 -11.39 9.51 0.70
C LYS A 150 -12.17 10.74 0.20
N SER A 151 -13.44 10.59 -0.17
CA SER A 151 -14.26 11.69 -0.67
C SER A 151 -14.67 12.66 0.43
N ILE A 152 -15.01 12.14 1.61
CA ILE A 152 -15.33 12.93 2.81
C ILE A 152 -14.13 13.15 3.73
N ASP A 153 -12.99 12.51 3.40
CA ASP A 153 -11.74 12.54 4.19
C ASP A 153 -11.91 12.02 5.63
N ASP A 154 -12.75 10.98 5.82
CA ASP A 154 -13.00 10.39 7.13
C ASP A 154 -13.21 8.88 7.07
N ARG A 155 -13.18 8.24 8.24
CA ARG A 155 -13.47 6.83 8.42
C ARG A 155 -15.00 6.62 8.36
N CYS A 156 -15.45 5.64 7.59
CA CYS A 156 -16.85 5.26 7.51
C CYS A 156 -17.40 4.83 8.88
N LYS A 157 -18.73 4.97 9.08
CA LYS A 157 -19.43 4.42 10.25
C LYS A 157 -19.23 2.90 10.34
N LYS A 158 -19.23 2.34 11.55
CA LYS A 158 -18.91 0.91 11.79
C LYS A 158 -19.82 -0.08 11.06
N ASN A 159 -21.05 0.24 10.80
CA ASN A 159 -21.98 -0.60 10.02
C ASN A 159 -21.54 -0.77 8.56
N ASN A 160 -20.77 0.17 8.02
CA ASN A 160 -20.20 0.12 6.67
C ASN A 160 -18.81 -0.53 6.61
N TRP A 161 -18.32 -1.06 7.73
CA TRP A 161 -17.04 -1.78 7.77
C TRP A 161 -17.20 -3.16 7.16
N PHE A 162 -16.11 -3.63 6.53
CA PHE A 162 -16.08 -4.98 5.98
C PHE A 162 -16.03 -6.02 7.11
N LYS A 163 -16.90 -7.03 7.06
CA LYS A 163 -16.88 -8.16 8.01
C LYS A 163 -16.08 -9.33 7.42
N LEU A 164 -14.94 -9.62 8.00
CA LEU A 164 -14.16 -10.81 7.72
C LEU A 164 -14.79 -12.00 8.48
N LYS A 165 -15.56 -12.84 7.79
CA LYS A 165 -16.35 -13.93 8.40
C LYS A 165 -15.57 -15.24 8.54
N LYS A 166 -14.53 -15.46 7.74
CA LYS A 166 -13.71 -16.69 7.74
C LYS A 166 -12.27 -16.36 8.08
N LYS A 167 -11.59 -17.24 8.79
CA LYS A 167 -10.16 -17.11 9.07
C LYS A 167 -9.38 -17.11 7.76
N PRO A 168 -8.54 -16.12 7.50
CA PRO A 168 -7.70 -16.13 6.31
C PRO A 168 -6.52 -17.10 6.47
N ASP A 169 -6.19 -17.81 5.40
CA ASP A 169 -4.89 -18.48 5.27
C ASP A 169 -3.77 -17.47 5.05
N ILE A 170 -4.10 -16.41 4.28
CA ILE A 170 -3.17 -15.33 3.97
C ILE A 170 -3.90 -13.99 4.12
N LEU A 171 -3.28 -13.06 4.85
CA LEU A 171 -3.70 -11.66 4.92
C LEU A 171 -2.62 -10.77 4.30
N ILE A 172 -2.97 -10.08 3.21
CA ILE A 172 -2.08 -9.14 2.53
C ILE A 172 -2.36 -7.73 3.05
N LEU A 173 -1.38 -7.10 3.70
CA LEU A 173 -1.42 -5.67 4.03
C LEU A 173 -0.70 -4.89 2.94
N GLU A 174 -1.44 -4.15 2.13
CA GLU A 174 -0.85 -3.25 1.15
C GLU A 174 -0.73 -1.81 1.65
N GLY A 175 0.35 -1.13 1.27
CA GLY A 175 0.49 0.28 1.57
C GLY A 175 1.82 0.88 1.11
N TRP A 176 1.86 2.22 1.06
CA TRP A 176 3.04 2.90 0.55
C TRP A 176 4.24 2.86 1.50
N CYS A 177 3.97 2.84 2.82
CA CYS A 177 4.99 2.80 3.88
C CYS A 177 5.00 1.49 4.66
N VAL A 178 4.34 0.44 4.17
CA VAL A 178 4.37 -0.89 4.82
C VAL A 178 5.81 -1.39 4.86
N GLY A 179 6.27 -1.80 6.04
CA GLY A 179 7.65 -2.22 6.27
C GLY A 179 8.68 -1.08 6.27
N ALA A 180 8.28 0.18 6.21
CA ALA A 180 9.22 1.30 6.28
C ALA A 180 9.95 1.34 7.64
N LYS A 181 11.26 1.56 7.60
CA LYS A 181 12.11 1.72 8.78
C LYS A 181 12.41 3.19 9.05
N PRO A 182 12.64 3.59 10.31
CA PRO A 182 13.02 4.94 10.66
C PRO A 182 14.41 5.28 10.08
N GLU A 183 14.63 6.56 9.82
CA GLU A 183 15.95 7.10 9.53
C GLU A 183 16.75 7.38 10.80
N ASN A 184 18.06 7.53 10.64
CA ASN A 184 18.94 8.04 11.68
C ASN A 184 18.54 9.49 12.07
N LYS A 185 18.60 9.84 13.34
CA LYS A 185 18.28 11.19 13.85
C LYS A 185 19.10 12.29 13.14
N LYS A 186 20.38 12.04 12.82
CA LYS A 186 21.24 12.99 12.09
C LYS A 186 20.66 13.34 10.71
N SER A 187 20.06 12.37 10.00
CA SER A 187 19.44 12.59 8.68
C SER A 187 18.25 13.57 8.73
N LEU A 188 17.58 13.68 9.88
CA LEU A 188 16.46 14.59 10.07
C LEU A 188 16.88 16.06 10.21
N ASN A 189 18.17 16.35 10.40
CA ASN A 189 18.65 17.73 10.54
C ASN A 189 18.50 18.51 9.24
N ARG A 190 18.65 17.86 8.08
CA ARG A 190 18.55 18.50 6.77
C ARG A 190 17.16 18.28 6.18
N PRO A 191 16.44 19.36 5.81
CA PRO A 191 15.21 19.23 5.03
C PRO A 191 15.54 18.71 3.64
N ILE A 192 14.69 17.83 3.10
CA ILE A 192 14.90 17.21 1.78
C ILE A 192 14.07 17.86 0.66
N ASN A 193 13.14 18.73 1.02
CA ASN A 193 12.29 19.45 0.09
C ASN A 193 11.79 20.77 0.68
N VAL A 194 11.11 21.55 -0.15
CA VAL A 194 10.61 22.90 0.20
C VAL A 194 9.57 22.84 1.32
N LEU A 195 8.73 21.78 1.36
CA LEU A 195 7.74 21.61 2.43
C LEU A 195 8.42 21.50 3.80
N GLU A 196 9.43 20.64 3.93
CA GLU A 196 10.18 20.50 5.19
C GLU A 196 10.97 21.76 5.55
N LYS A 197 11.52 22.46 4.54
CA LYS A 197 12.26 23.71 4.74
C LYS A 197 11.36 24.81 5.28
N ASN A 198 10.17 24.96 4.73
CA ASN A 198 9.29 26.10 5.03
C ASN A 198 8.30 25.81 6.16
N ALA A 199 7.63 24.66 6.13
CA ALA A 199 6.55 24.32 7.06
C ALA A 199 7.03 23.52 8.28
N ASP A 200 8.25 22.94 8.27
CA ASP A 200 8.78 22.16 9.40
C ASP A 200 10.21 22.60 9.78
N LYS A 201 10.44 23.90 9.89
CA LYS A 201 11.76 24.48 10.23
C LYS A 201 12.33 23.90 11.52
N LYS A 202 11.49 23.71 12.54
CA LYS A 202 11.87 23.17 13.86
C LYS A 202 11.99 21.64 13.90
N LYS A 203 11.84 20.94 12.76
CA LYS A 203 11.93 19.45 12.65
C LYS A 203 10.88 18.67 13.48
N ILE A 204 9.80 19.31 13.91
CA ILE A 204 8.80 18.70 14.79
C ILE A 204 8.03 17.62 14.04
N TRP A 205 7.55 17.93 12.82
CA TRP A 205 6.77 17.01 12.01
C TRP A 205 7.57 15.78 11.57
N ARG A 206 8.72 15.96 10.91
CA ARG A 206 9.53 14.84 10.43
C ARG A 206 10.11 13.99 11.56
N SER A 207 10.42 14.62 12.72
CA SER A 207 10.84 13.87 13.91
C SER A 207 9.70 13.04 14.50
N TYR A 208 8.50 13.61 14.58
CA TYR A 208 7.31 12.89 15.02
C TYR A 208 7.02 11.68 14.12
N VAL A 209 7.00 11.88 12.81
CA VAL A 209 6.78 10.81 11.81
C VAL A 209 7.83 9.69 11.96
N ASN A 210 9.10 10.06 12.08
CA ASN A 210 10.19 9.10 12.28
C ASN A 210 10.09 8.33 13.60
N ASN A 211 9.69 9.00 14.67
CA ASN A 211 9.46 8.35 15.97
C ASN A 211 8.27 7.38 15.93
N GLN A 212 7.21 7.68 15.16
CA GLN A 212 6.12 6.73 14.94
C GLN A 212 6.62 5.47 14.22
N LEU A 213 7.47 5.62 13.19
CA LEU A 213 8.10 4.48 12.51
C LEU A 213 8.95 3.67 13.49
N LYS A 214 9.77 4.34 14.32
CA LYS A 214 10.65 3.67 15.29
C LYS A 214 9.89 2.90 16.37
N SER A 215 8.68 3.32 16.74
CA SER A 215 7.92 2.77 17.85
C SER A 215 6.74 1.91 17.41
N LYS A 216 5.62 2.54 17.08
CA LYS A 216 4.35 1.85 16.84
C LYS A 216 4.34 1.05 15.53
N TYR A 217 4.92 1.63 14.47
CA TYR A 217 4.93 0.99 13.15
C TYR A 217 5.94 -0.16 13.08
N SER A 218 7.11 -0.03 13.72
CA SER A 218 8.06 -1.14 13.83
C SER A 218 7.37 -2.36 14.44
N LYS A 219 6.76 -2.20 15.64
CA LYS A 219 6.05 -3.29 16.34
C LYS A 219 4.92 -3.92 15.53
N LEU A 220 4.27 -3.15 14.65
CA LEU A 220 3.27 -3.66 13.72
C LEU A 220 3.92 -4.45 12.58
N PHE A 221 4.94 -3.87 11.93
CA PHE A 221 5.57 -4.47 10.76
C PHE A 221 6.44 -5.68 11.09
N ASP A 222 6.97 -5.77 12.30
CA ASP A 222 7.69 -6.95 12.82
C ASP A 222 6.78 -8.20 12.93
N GLN A 223 5.45 -8.02 12.88
CA GLN A 223 4.49 -9.12 12.83
C GLN A 223 4.27 -9.70 11.44
N LEU A 224 4.77 -9.02 10.38
CA LEU A 224 4.68 -9.50 9.01
C LEU A 224 5.64 -10.68 8.82
N ASP A 225 5.11 -11.79 8.31
CA ASP A 225 5.91 -12.98 8.05
C ASP A 225 6.74 -12.85 6.76
N SER A 226 6.33 -11.95 5.87
CA SER A 226 7.04 -11.63 4.62
C SER A 226 6.71 -10.21 4.15
N LEU A 227 7.67 -9.56 3.50
CA LEU A 227 7.51 -8.25 2.89
C LEU A 227 7.88 -8.30 1.40
N LEU A 228 6.92 -7.96 0.56
CA LEU A 228 7.12 -7.74 -0.87
C LEU A 228 7.29 -6.24 -1.13
N TYR A 229 8.30 -5.85 -1.86
CA TYR A 229 8.55 -4.45 -2.16
C TYR A 229 8.53 -4.18 -3.66
N LEU A 230 7.61 -3.31 -4.11
CA LEU A 230 7.55 -2.84 -5.49
C LEU A 230 8.41 -1.59 -5.66
N LYS A 231 9.60 -1.78 -6.22
CA LYS A 231 10.60 -0.72 -6.40
C LYS A 231 10.30 0.09 -7.67
N ALA A 232 10.00 1.37 -7.52
CA ALA A 232 10.01 2.31 -8.65
C ALA A 232 11.44 2.80 -8.93
N LYS A 233 11.71 3.20 -10.19
CA LYS A 233 13.03 3.68 -10.61
C LYS A 233 13.50 4.90 -9.78
N ASN A 234 12.63 5.86 -9.58
CA ASN A 234 12.91 7.08 -8.80
C ASN A 234 11.63 7.78 -8.34
N PHE A 235 11.77 8.80 -7.49
CA PHE A 235 10.66 9.55 -6.95
C PHE A 235 9.94 10.42 -7.99
N LYS A 236 10.66 10.95 -8.99
CA LYS A 236 10.09 11.74 -10.10
C LYS A 236 9.03 10.93 -10.88
N LEU A 237 9.29 9.63 -11.08
CA LEU A 237 8.34 8.74 -11.72
C LEU A 237 7.06 8.53 -10.90
N LEU A 238 7.17 8.40 -9.57
CA LEU A 238 6.00 8.31 -8.69
C LEU A 238 5.13 9.57 -8.76
N LYS A 239 5.77 10.76 -8.78
CA LYS A 239 5.06 12.05 -8.95
C LYS A 239 4.28 12.07 -10.28
N ARG A 240 4.93 11.66 -11.39
CA ARG A 240 4.25 11.56 -12.70
C ARG A 240 3.07 10.61 -12.67
N TRP A 241 3.20 9.44 -12.03
CA TRP A 241 2.08 8.50 -11.91
C TRP A 241 0.94 9.03 -11.04
N ARG A 242 1.28 9.74 -9.96
CA ARG A 242 0.25 10.37 -9.12
C ARG A 242 -0.53 11.44 -9.88
N LEU A 243 0.14 12.31 -10.63
CA LEU A 243 -0.50 13.28 -11.51
C LEU A 243 -1.42 12.61 -12.55
N LYS A 244 -0.98 11.51 -13.15
CA LYS A 244 -1.83 10.74 -14.06
C LYS A 244 -3.08 10.18 -13.37
N GLN A 245 -2.96 9.72 -12.13
CA GLN A 245 -4.11 9.23 -11.36
C GLN A 245 -5.14 10.34 -11.10
N GLU A 246 -4.70 11.54 -10.73
CA GLU A 246 -5.60 12.68 -10.54
C GLU A 246 -6.30 13.09 -11.84
N LYS A 247 -5.56 13.14 -12.97
CA LYS A 247 -6.15 13.40 -14.29
C LYS A 247 -7.21 12.35 -14.65
N LYS A 248 -6.96 11.06 -14.38
CA LYS A 248 -7.95 9.98 -14.61
C LYS A 248 -9.18 10.12 -13.70
N LEU A 249 -8.99 10.51 -12.46
CA LEU A 249 -10.11 10.77 -11.54
C LEU A 249 -10.97 11.94 -12.04
N LYS A 250 -10.35 13.02 -12.49
CA LYS A 250 -11.03 14.18 -13.07
C LYS A 250 -11.87 13.81 -14.28
N MET A 251 -11.34 12.96 -15.18
CA MET A 251 -12.07 12.49 -16.36
C MET A 251 -13.27 11.58 -16.00
N LYS A 252 -13.16 10.79 -14.91
CA LYS A 252 -14.24 9.86 -14.50
C LYS A 252 -15.34 10.53 -13.67
N SER A 253 -15.01 11.55 -12.90
CA SER A 253 -15.95 12.22 -11.97
C SER A 253 -16.82 13.28 -12.64
N GLY A 254 -16.55 13.64 -13.91
CA GLY A 254 -17.25 14.73 -14.58
C GLY A 254 -17.22 16.03 -13.75
N THR A 255 -18.22 16.89 -13.95
CA THR A 255 -18.38 18.19 -13.27
C THR A 255 -19.02 18.09 -11.88
N LYS A 256 -18.90 16.97 -11.17
CA LYS A 256 -19.42 16.89 -9.79
C LYS A 256 -18.71 17.94 -8.91
N LYS A 257 -19.45 18.99 -8.54
CA LYS A 257 -19.01 20.19 -7.78
C LYS A 257 -18.26 19.91 -6.47
N ASN A 258 -18.27 18.67 -5.94
CA ASN A 258 -17.69 18.32 -4.62
C ASN A 258 -16.53 17.34 -4.68
N SER A 259 -15.90 17.09 -5.83
CA SER A 259 -14.73 16.20 -5.87
C SER A 259 -13.47 16.96 -5.43
N LYS A 260 -12.89 16.56 -4.30
CA LYS A 260 -11.57 17.04 -3.81
C LYS A 260 -10.43 16.48 -4.67
N ILE A 261 -10.47 16.74 -5.99
CA ILE A 261 -9.43 16.36 -6.92
C ILE A 261 -8.33 17.41 -6.84
N MET A 262 -7.11 16.96 -6.56
CA MET A 262 -5.97 17.85 -6.40
C MET A 262 -5.52 18.41 -7.75
N ASN A 263 -5.22 19.71 -7.78
CA ASN A 263 -4.49 20.36 -8.87
C ASN A 263 -3.00 19.96 -8.84
N GLU A 264 -2.21 20.39 -9.81
CA GLU A 264 -0.82 19.98 -9.94
C GLU A 264 0.06 20.45 -8.76
N ARG A 265 -0.12 21.68 -8.28
CA ARG A 265 0.60 22.21 -7.10
C ARG A 265 0.23 21.47 -5.82
N GLU A 266 -1.05 21.15 -5.65
CA GLU A 266 -1.53 20.34 -4.52
C GLU A 266 -0.95 18.93 -4.54
N VAL A 267 -0.88 18.28 -5.72
CA VAL A 267 -0.22 16.98 -5.88
C VAL A 267 1.26 17.09 -5.55
N GLU A 268 1.95 18.15 -5.96
CA GLU A 268 3.35 18.37 -5.61
C GLU A 268 3.56 18.46 -4.11
N THR A 269 2.78 19.32 -3.45
CA THR A 269 2.82 19.48 -1.99
C THR A 269 2.50 18.17 -1.28
N PHE A 270 1.45 17.49 -1.73
CA PHE A 270 1.09 16.17 -1.22
C PHE A 270 2.22 15.16 -1.37
N MET A 271 2.86 15.08 -2.53
CA MET A 271 3.98 14.15 -2.76
C MET A 271 5.21 14.47 -1.89
N MET A 272 5.45 15.74 -1.56
CA MET A 272 6.55 16.12 -0.67
C MET A 272 6.41 15.51 0.74
N THR A 273 5.18 15.30 1.23
CA THR A 273 4.94 14.64 2.54
C THR A 273 5.37 13.18 2.56
N TYR A 274 5.40 12.51 1.41
CA TYR A 274 5.80 11.10 1.26
C TYR A 274 7.28 10.92 0.91
N GLN A 275 7.93 11.99 0.44
CA GLN A 275 9.22 11.92 -0.23
C GLN A 275 10.31 11.30 0.65
N ARG A 276 10.46 11.76 1.88
CA ARG A 276 11.50 11.30 2.82
C ARG A 276 11.47 9.78 3.02
N ILE A 277 10.32 9.27 3.45
CA ILE A 277 10.15 7.83 3.71
C ILE A 277 10.31 7.02 2.42
N THR A 278 9.76 7.51 1.30
CA THR A 278 9.87 6.83 0.01
C THR A 278 11.32 6.73 -0.45
N GLN A 279 12.10 7.80 -0.32
CA GLN A 279 13.53 7.80 -0.68
C GLN A 279 14.34 6.90 0.25
N ASN A 280 14.02 6.88 1.56
CA ASN A 280 14.63 5.95 2.50
C ASN A 280 14.32 4.49 2.12
N MET A 281 13.07 4.20 1.75
CA MET A 281 12.69 2.86 1.27
C MET A 281 13.37 2.48 -0.04
N PHE A 282 13.58 3.40 -0.99
CA PHE A 282 14.35 3.09 -2.22
C PHE A 282 15.77 2.59 -1.94
N LYS A 283 16.41 3.17 -0.92
CA LYS A 283 17.78 2.80 -0.52
C LYS A 283 17.83 1.48 0.25
N HIS A 284 16.89 1.26 1.14
CA HIS A 284 17.00 0.24 2.18
C HIS A 284 16.01 -0.92 2.06
N ALA A 285 14.78 -0.69 1.55
CA ALA A 285 13.77 -1.75 1.49
C ALA A 285 14.19 -2.97 0.66
N PRO A 286 14.89 -2.85 -0.48
CA PRO A 286 15.40 -4.02 -1.20
C PRO A 286 16.30 -4.94 -0.38
N LYS A 287 16.99 -4.41 0.64
CA LYS A 287 17.93 -5.18 1.46
C LYS A 287 17.25 -6.01 2.55
N TYR A 288 16.06 -5.58 3.03
CA TYR A 288 15.35 -6.26 4.11
C TYR A 288 13.98 -6.82 3.71
N SER A 289 13.51 -6.54 2.49
CA SER A 289 12.30 -7.20 1.98
C SER A 289 12.56 -8.65 1.62
N SER A 290 11.56 -9.49 1.80
CA SER A 290 11.64 -10.92 1.44
C SER A 290 11.72 -11.13 -0.07
N ALA A 291 11.13 -10.23 -0.85
CA ALA A 291 11.29 -10.14 -2.29
C ALA A 291 11.11 -8.68 -2.75
N ALA A 292 11.98 -8.23 -3.64
CA ALA A 292 11.87 -6.92 -4.28
C ALA A 292 11.63 -7.11 -5.79
N VAL A 293 10.52 -6.54 -6.28
CA VAL A 293 10.17 -6.59 -7.69
C VAL A 293 10.41 -5.21 -8.30
N SER A 294 11.27 -5.13 -9.31
CA SER A 294 11.51 -3.88 -10.02
C SER A 294 10.33 -3.57 -10.95
N TYR A 295 9.86 -2.33 -10.91
CA TYR A 295 8.74 -1.87 -11.73
C TYR A 295 9.00 -1.93 -13.24
N THR A 296 10.25 -1.96 -13.69
CA THR A 296 10.62 -2.08 -15.11
C THR A 296 10.07 -3.35 -15.77
N HIS A 297 9.76 -4.37 -14.99
CA HIS A 297 9.19 -5.63 -15.46
C HIS A 297 7.66 -5.71 -15.38
N LEU A 298 7.01 -4.72 -14.75
CA LEU A 298 5.56 -4.67 -14.53
C LEU A 298 4.88 -3.50 -15.27
N THR A 299 5.58 -2.83 -16.19
CA THR A 299 5.18 -1.53 -16.72
C THR A 299 3.93 -1.53 -17.59
N LEU A 300 3.02 -0.59 -17.25
CA LEU A 300 2.28 0.17 -18.25
C LEU A 300 3.30 0.87 -19.18
N PRO A 301 3.16 0.80 -20.50
CA PRO A 301 4.03 1.55 -21.39
C PRO A 301 3.84 3.05 -21.12
N THR A 302 4.84 3.65 -20.52
CA THR A 302 5.03 5.09 -20.65
C THR A 302 5.57 5.29 -22.06
N LYS A 303 4.80 5.90 -22.94
CA LYS A 303 5.39 6.50 -24.14
C LYS A 303 6.54 7.38 -23.68
N ALA A 304 7.68 7.20 -24.35
CA ALA A 304 8.85 8.06 -24.25
C ALA A 304 8.46 9.52 -24.45
#